data_00cac3ae21b9355a5a5a13602b585f99
#
_entry.id   00cac3ae21b9355a5a5a13602b585f99
#
_cell.length_a   1.000
_cell.length_b   1.000
_cell.length_c   1.000
_cell.angle_alpha   90.00
_cell.angle_beta   90.00
_cell.angle_gamma   90.00
#
_symmetry.space_group_name_H-M   'P 1'
#
loop_
_entity.id
_entity.type
_entity.pdbx_description
1 polymer ?
#
loop_
_entity_poly.entity_id
_entity_poly.type
_entity_poly.pdbx_seq_one_letter_code
_entity_poly.pdbx_strand_id
1 'polypeptide(L)'
;MSSKRQFFKHTLIFGVGGIVGQLVPLILLPLYTNYLAPTEYGTLDLIALASDIINTVFLIGGIRLAAMTFYKQAESEEARRRIAITISSLLWLAIAIAISLSIFFIDYLDLFLKTGQKEILACGLAITLLEGLVTVPMTLTQARLESLRFVLTNLAMAISRMVLCIYFVAGLEWGIWGVLYAQAMVTIVFGILLTYRELRLGSIYPDTSKWREILLFCLPLVPNGIFAFVVAASGRVSLLHCGPYEGEAAALGAVGLYALASRLVSVTYSMGVTPIQRVWTVEMYDVYKTPDAPHVFGNFLLRLLCVQVFFALLISLFATEIVRTVCDRSYHDAAALIPLFGLYLLLTLFATQMSNTFFITRKTNYNLYCTALMLPFVFLFMDLLVPRWGMMGAVIAYNLAYLPYIGIMYYLTQRLFRVCYPLGKMALLLTITVLCYVLSLLCGSGVELSALSIDEFSALSREEKVMDAWNRIQWLPNIAKMGIMFLWGVLVWFSGILSQEDKALAIRVCKRGLQKLRLLP
;
A
#
# COMPACT_ATOMS: atom_id res chain seq x y z
N MET A 1 -30.43 20.09 0.03
CA MET A 1 -29.21 20.62 -0.66
C MET A 1 -28.02 20.82 0.28
N SER A 2 -28.19 21.12 1.57
CA SER A 2 -27.08 21.30 2.52
C SER A 2 -26.29 20.01 2.80
N SER A 3 -26.97 18.87 2.89
CA SER A 3 -26.35 17.54 3.18
C SER A 3 -25.35 17.09 2.09
N LYS A 4 -25.67 17.26 0.79
CA LYS A 4 -24.75 16.88 -0.30
C LYS A 4 -23.47 17.74 -0.33
N ARG A 5 -23.57 19.04 -0.02
CA ARG A 5 -22.42 19.95 0.04
C ARG A 5 -21.51 19.64 1.24
N GLN A 6 -22.08 19.30 2.39
CA GLN A 6 -21.32 18.85 3.56
C GLN A 6 -20.63 17.52 3.31
N PHE A 7 -21.33 16.54 2.73
CA PHE A 7 -20.78 15.25 2.36
C PHE A 7 -19.59 15.42 1.39
N PHE A 8 -19.74 16.23 0.34
CA PHE A 8 -18.65 16.52 -0.61
C PHE A 8 -17.45 17.18 0.07
N LYS A 9 -17.68 18.12 1.01
CA LYS A 9 -16.62 18.78 1.78
C LYS A 9 -15.85 17.77 2.64
N HIS A 10 -16.54 16.88 3.36
CA HIS A 10 -15.90 15.83 4.17
C HIS A 10 -15.12 14.84 3.30
N THR A 11 -15.67 14.41 2.17
CA THR A 11 -15.01 13.51 1.21
C THR A 11 -13.74 14.12 0.64
N LEU A 12 -13.77 15.41 0.30
CA LEU A 12 -12.60 16.15 -0.20
C LEU A 12 -11.50 16.27 0.88
N ILE A 13 -11.87 16.61 2.10
CA ILE A 13 -10.92 16.71 3.23
C ILE A 13 -10.29 15.36 3.52
N PHE A 14 -11.07 14.28 3.62
CA PHE A 14 -10.55 12.93 3.83
C PHE A 14 -9.67 12.47 2.66
N GLY A 15 -10.04 12.82 1.41
CA GLY A 15 -9.26 12.49 0.22
C GLY A 15 -7.88 13.15 0.21
N VAL A 16 -7.83 14.46 0.39
CA VAL A 16 -6.57 15.23 0.45
C VAL A 16 -5.71 14.77 1.63
N GLY A 17 -6.30 14.61 2.82
CA GLY A 17 -5.57 14.14 4.00
C GLY A 17 -5.01 12.72 3.83
N GLY A 18 -5.72 11.85 3.13
CA GLY A 18 -5.25 10.52 2.78
C GLY A 18 -4.04 10.54 1.84
N ILE A 19 -4.02 11.43 0.85
CA ILE A 19 -2.89 11.59 -0.07
C ILE A 19 -1.66 12.09 0.69
N VAL A 20 -1.80 13.13 1.50
CA VAL A 20 -0.69 13.69 2.27
C VAL A 20 -0.10 12.65 3.24
N GLY A 21 -0.95 11.88 3.93
CA GLY A 21 -0.50 10.80 4.82
C GLY A 21 0.31 9.70 4.10
N GLN A 22 0.10 9.50 2.80
CA GLN A 22 0.84 8.53 1.99
C GLN A 22 2.15 9.09 1.41
N LEU A 23 2.28 10.42 1.33
CA LEU A 23 3.51 11.07 0.88
C LEU A 23 4.62 11.00 1.95
N VAL A 24 4.27 10.98 3.24
CA VAL A 24 5.27 10.94 4.31
C VAL A 24 6.18 9.72 4.26
N PRO A 25 5.69 8.47 4.10
CA PRO A 25 6.56 7.32 3.91
C PRO A 25 7.46 7.40 2.68
N LEU A 26 7.01 8.10 1.63
CA LEU A 26 7.83 8.34 0.43
C LEU A 26 8.94 9.35 0.71
N ILE A 27 8.65 10.41 1.47
CA ILE A 27 9.65 11.41 1.88
C ILE A 27 10.70 10.79 2.83
N LEU A 28 10.29 9.83 3.67
CA LEU A 28 11.21 9.09 4.55
C LEU A 28 12.04 8.03 3.82
N LEU A 29 11.65 7.65 2.60
CA LEU A 29 12.34 6.62 1.86
C LEU A 29 13.82 6.94 1.60
N PRO A 30 14.20 8.15 1.12
CA PRO A 30 15.60 8.53 0.99
C PRO A 30 16.37 8.45 2.32
N LEU A 31 15.72 8.84 3.42
CA LEU A 31 16.34 8.74 4.74
C LEU A 31 16.67 7.28 5.07
N TYR A 32 15.69 6.40 4.94
CA TYR A 32 15.90 4.98 5.25
C TYR A 32 16.97 4.34 4.35
N THR A 33 16.92 4.57 3.04
CA THR A 33 17.83 3.92 2.10
C THR A 33 19.25 4.48 2.12
N ASN A 34 19.49 5.69 2.66
CA ASN A 34 20.84 6.24 2.80
C ASN A 34 21.48 5.98 4.17
N TYR A 35 20.68 5.63 5.20
CA TYR A 35 21.19 5.42 6.56
C TYR A 35 20.99 4.00 7.07
N LEU A 36 20.14 3.19 6.44
CA LEU A 36 19.93 1.77 6.79
C LEU A 36 20.50 0.88 5.70
N ALA A 37 21.10 -0.23 6.11
CA ALA A 37 21.48 -1.29 5.18
C ALA A 37 20.23 -2.03 4.64
N PRO A 38 20.29 -2.68 3.46
CA PRO A 38 19.18 -3.49 2.94
C PRO A 38 18.71 -4.58 3.91
N THR A 39 19.62 -5.14 4.72
CA THR A 39 19.31 -6.11 5.77
C THR A 39 18.44 -5.52 6.88
N GLU A 40 18.75 -4.30 7.34
CA GLU A 40 17.97 -3.60 8.36
C GLU A 40 16.59 -3.20 7.82
N TYR A 41 16.53 -2.74 6.57
CA TYR A 41 15.26 -2.43 5.91
C TYR A 41 14.41 -3.70 5.72
N GLY A 42 15.04 -4.83 5.37
CA GLY A 42 14.39 -6.14 5.30
C GLY A 42 13.84 -6.57 6.67
N THR A 43 14.59 -6.38 7.74
CA THR A 43 14.15 -6.66 9.12
C THR A 43 12.93 -5.83 9.50
N LEU A 44 12.90 -4.52 9.18
CA LEU A 44 11.72 -3.67 9.41
C LEU A 44 10.49 -4.15 8.62
N ASP A 45 10.65 -4.57 7.38
CA ASP A 45 9.55 -5.10 6.56
C ASP A 45 9.02 -6.42 7.11
N LEU A 46 9.89 -7.30 7.63
CA LEU A 46 9.48 -8.55 8.30
C LEU A 46 8.78 -8.32 9.64
N ILE A 47 9.20 -7.31 10.41
CA ILE A 47 8.50 -6.88 11.63
C ILE A 47 7.08 -6.42 11.29
N ALA A 48 6.93 -5.60 10.25
CA ALA A 48 5.62 -5.15 9.79
C ALA A 48 4.76 -6.34 9.34
N LEU A 49 5.33 -7.27 8.59
CA LEU A 49 4.66 -8.49 8.14
C LEU A 49 4.20 -9.36 9.33
N ALA A 50 5.06 -9.61 10.31
CA ALA A 50 4.71 -10.38 11.51
C ALA A 50 3.60 -9.67 12.31
N SER A 51 3.66 -8.35 12.40
CA SER A 51 2.61 -7.56 13.04
C SER A 51 1.26 -7.67 12.33
N ASP A 52 1.24 -7.74 11.02
CA ASP A 52 0.01 -7.86 10.23
C ASP A 52 -0.73 -9.18 10.50
N ILE A 53 0.00 -10.31 10.62
CA ILE A 53 -0.65 -11.59 10.97
C ILE A 53 -1.17 -11.57 12.40
N ILE A 54 -0.38 -11.04 13.34
CA ILE A 54 -0.78 -10.94 14.74
C ILE A 54 -2.02 -10.03 14.86
N ASN A 55 -2.02 -8.87 14.20
CA ASN A 55 -3.20 -7.98 14.13
C ASN A 55 -4.43 -8.68 13.56
N THR A 56 -4.26 -9.56 12.59
CA THR A 56 -5.36 -10.33 11.98
C THR A 56 -5.88 -11.40 12.94
N VAL A 57 -5.01 -12.19 13.55
CA VAL A 57 -5.35 -13.29 14.47
C VAL A 57 -6.01 -12.75 15.74
N PHE A 58 -5.48 -11.66 16.31
CA PHE A 58 -6.04 -11.02 17.51
C PHE A 58 -7.20 -10.06 17.21
N LEU A 59 -7.76 -10.09 16.01
CA LEU A 59 -8.94 -9.34 15.61
C LEU A 59 -8.80 -7.81 15.67
N ILE A 60 -7.56 -7.28 15.77
CA ILE A 60 -7.35 -5.83 15.94
C ILE A 60 -7.94 -5.05 14.75
N GLY A 61 -7.76 -5.56 13.52
CA GLY A 61 -8.42 -5.01 12.33
C GLY A 61 -9.95 -5.16 12.33
N GLY A 62 -10.45 -6.30 12.82
CA GLY A 62 -11.90 -6.55 12.98
C GLY A 62 -12.54 -5.62 14.01
N ILE A 63 -11.86 -5.39 15.15
CA ILE A 63 -12.32 -4.47 16.20
C ILE A 63 -12.47 -3.04 15.65
N ARG A 64 -11.58 -2.60 14.74
CA ARG A 64 -11.73 -1.32 14.05
C ARG A 64 -13.01 -1.25 13.21
N LEU A 65 -13.34 -2.30 12.48
CA LEU A 65 -14.58 -2.37 11.70
C LEU A 65 -15.81 -2.39 12.62
N ALA A 66 -15.75 -3.15 13.70
CA ALA A 66 -16.79 -3.18 14.74
C ALA A 66 -17.00 -1.78 15.34
N ALA A 67 -15.91 -1.04 15.63
CA ALA A 67 -15.99 0.32 16.15
C ALA A 67 -16.84 1.23 15.25
N MET A 68 -16.62 1.18 13.94
CA MET A 68 -17.39 1.96 12.98
C MET A 68 -18.86 1.54 12.94
N THR A 69 -19.13 0.22 12.94
CA THR A 69 -20.46 -0.34 12.78
C THR A 69 -21.31 -0.11 14.02
N PHE A 70 -20.85 -0.55 15.18
CA PHE A 70 -21.63 -0.46 16.44
C PHE A 70 -21.81 0.98 16.91
N TYR A 71 -20.79 1.85 16.69
CA TYR A 71 -20.93 3.27 17.02
C TYR A 71 -22.01 3.96 16.19
N LYS A 72 -22.11 3.64 14.90
CA LYS A 72 -23.16 4.22 14.02
C LYS A 72 -24.55 3.66 14.28
N GLN A 73 -24.66 2.40 14.74
CA GLN A 73 -25.93 1.77 15.06
C GLN A 73 -26.51 2.22 16.40
N ALA A 74 -25.69 2.83 17.27
CA ALA A 74 -26.15 3.29 18.56
C ALA A 74 -27.13 4.47 18.43
N GLU A 75 -28.30 4.35 19.05
CA GLU A 75 -29.41 5.31 18.92
C GLU A 75 -29.20 6.58 19.76
N SER A 76 -28.51 6.48 20.91
CA SER A 76 -28.27 7.60 21.82
C SER A 76 -26.79 7.94 21.95
N GLU A 77 -26.49 9.20 22.30
CA GLU A 77 -25.11 9.65 22.55
C GLU A 77 -24.49 8.91 23.74
N GLU A 78 -25.28 8.56 24.75
CA GLU A 78 -24.79 7.78 25.89
C GLU A 78 -24.42 6.35 25.48
N ALA A 79 -25.25 5.70 24.65
CA ALA A 79 -24.94 4.39 24.08
C ALA A 79 -23.67 4.43 23.21
N ARG A 80 -23.49 5.47 22.39
CA ARG A 80 -22.26 5.67 21.59
C ARG A 80 -21.02 5.78 22.47
N ARG A 81 -21.10 6.53 23.57
CA ARG A 81 -20.00 6.69 24.52
C ARG A 81 -19.65 5.36 25.20
N ARG A 82 -20.65 4.60 25.66
CA ARG A 82 -20.44 3.27 26.26
C ARG A 82 -19.81 2.30 25.25
N ILE A 83 -20.28 2.28 24.01
CA ILE A 83 -19.71 1.44 22.95
C ILE A 83 -18.25 1.82 22.65
N ALA A 84 -17.91 3.11 22.59
CA ALA A 84 -16.55 3.56 22.34
C ALA A 84 -15.57 3.04 23.40
N ILE A 85 -15.93 3.13 24.69
CA ILE A 85 -15.12 2.61 25.80
C ILE A 85 -15.05 1.08 25.79
N THR A 86 -16.17 0.41 25.54
CA THR A 86 -16.25 -1.06 25.47
C THR A 86 -15.33 -1.61 24.39
N ILE A 87 -15.33 -1.00 23.21
CA ILE A 87 -14.46 -1.41 22.10
C ILE A 87 -12.99 -1.09 22.40
N SER A 88 -12.70 0.08 22.99
CA SER A 88 -11.34 0.44 23.37
C SER A 88 -10.77 -0.51 24.43
N SER A 89 -11.56 -0.90 25.43
CA SER A 89 -11.13 -1.85 26.48
C SER A 89 -10.86 -3.25 25.91
N LEU A 90 -11.71 -3.71 25.00
CA LEU A 90 -11.49 -4.99 24.30
C LEU A 90 -10.22 -4.95 23.44
N LEU A 91 -9.97 -3.84 22.74
CA LEU A 91 -8.75 -3.65 21.96
C LEU A 91 -7.50 -3.65 22.84
N TRP A 92 -7.53 -2.94 23.97
CA TRP A 92 -6.36 -2.89 24.88
C TRP A 92 -6.04 -4.27 25.43
N LEU A 93 -7.07 -5.05 25.79
CA LEU A 93 -6.89 -6.44 26.20
C LEU A 93 -6.29 -7.29 25.07
N ALA A 94 -6.81 -7.17 23.85
CA ALA A 94 -6.30 -7.89 22.68
C ALA A 94 -4.83 -7.54 22.38
N ILE A 95 -4.46 -6.25 22.44
CA ILE A 95 -3.07 -5.80 22.27
C ILE A 95 -2.17 -6.35 23.37
N ALA A 96 -2.58 -6.28 24.64
CA ALA A 96 -1.79 -6.79 25.76
C ALA A 96 -1.53 -8.30 25.62
N ILE A 97 -2.54 -9.07 25.25
CA ILE A 97 -2.41 -10.51 25.01
C ILE A 97 -1.49 -10.75 23.79
N ALA A 98 -1.67 -10.01 22.69
CA ALA A 98 -0.87 -10.15 21.49
C ALA A 98 0.61 -9.85 21.75
N ILE A 99 0.94 -8.79 22.48
CA ILE A 99 2.32 -8.46 22.89
C ILE A 99 2.90 -9.55 23.78
N SER A 100 2.16 -9.98 24.80
CA SER A 100 2.63 -11.01 25.75
C SER A 100 2.94 -12.34 25.04
N LEU A 101 2.06 -12.78 24.13
CA LEU A 101 2.28 -13.99 23.35
C LEU A 101 3.40 -13.80 22.33
N SER A 102 3.53 -12.64 21.70
CA SER A 102 4.63 -12.36 20.76
C SER A 102 5.98 -12.43 21.46
N ILE A 103 6.10 -11.89 22.68
CA ILE A 103 7.32 -11.98 23.49
C ILE A 103 7.57 -13.43 23.93
N PHE A 104 6.54 -14.16 24.34
CA PHE A 104 6.66 -15.56 24.73
C PHE A 104 7.16 -16.47 23.61
N PHE A 105 6.69 -16.22 22.37
CA PHE A 105 7.08 -16.97 21.18
C PHE A 105 8.21 -16.33 20.38
N ILE A 106 8.95 -15.38 20.94
CA ILE A 106 9.93 -14.57 20.20
C ILE A 106 11.04 -15.42 19.59
N ASP A 107 11.49 -16.47 20.28
CA ASP A 107 12.53 -17.38 19.79
C ASP A 107 12.08 -18.13 18.53
N TYR A 108 10.83 -18.58 18.49
CA TYR A 108 10.27 -19.24 17.32
C TYR A 108 10.05 -18.27 16.15
N LEU A 109 9.64 -17.04 16.46
CA LEU A 109 9.47 -16.00 15.45
C LEU A 109 10.82 -15.59 14.85
N ASP A 110 11.86 -15.41 15.66
CA ASP A 110 13.20 -15.08 15.18
C ASP A 110 13.80 -16.20 14.33
N LEU A 111 13.64 -17.46 14.77
CA LEU A 111 14.06 -18.64 14.00
C LEU A 111 13.33 -18.71 12.64
N PHE A 112 12.04 -18.42 12.62
CA PHE A 112 11.24 -18.45 11.39
C PHE A 112 11.56 -17.27 10.45
N LEU A 113 11.73 -16.07 10.99
CA LEU A 113 12.03 -14.86 10.23
C LEU A 113 13.53 -14.67 9.95
N LYS A 114 14.40 -15.49 10.59
CA LYS A 114 15.86 -15.45 10.42
C LYS A 114 16.46 -14.05 10.60
N THR A 115 15.93 -13.27 11.53
CA THR A 115 16.42 -11.90 11.75
C THR A 115 17.73 -11.89 12.51
N GLY A 116 17.99 -12.88 13.37
CA GLY A 116 19.17 -12.96 14.23
C GLY A 116 19.23 -11.85 15.30
N GLN A 117 18.17 -11.06 15.44
CA GLN A 117 18.11 -9.87 16.30
C GLN A 117 16.81 -9.85 17.11
N LYS A 118 16.68 -10.78 18.05
CA LYS A 118 15.46 -10.98 18.86
C LYS A 118 14.96 -9.70 19.55
N GLU A 119 15.87 -8.87 20.04
CA GLU A 119 15.53 -7.64 20.75
C GLU A 119 14.85 -6.62 19.83
N ILE A 120 15.37 -6.47 18.61
CA ILE A 120 14.79 -5.59 17.59
C ILE A 120 13.42 -6.11 17.17
N LEU A 121 13.31 -7.43 16.95
CA LEU A 121 12.06 -8.07 16.59
C LEU A 121 11.00 -7.89 17.69
N ALA A 122 11.34 -8.17 18.96
CA ALA A 122 10.42 -8.02 20.09
C ALA A 122 9.96 -6.57 20.27
N CYS A 123 10.90 -5.63 20.23
CA CYS A 123 10.62 -4.20 20.36
C CYS A 123 9.76 -3.71 19.20
N GLY A 124 10.11 -4.08 17.96
CA GLY A 124 9.37 -3.69 16.76
C GLY A 124 7.95 -4.23 16.74
N LEU A 125 7.74 -5.51 17.12
CA LEU A 125 6.41 -6.10 17.25
C LEU A 125 5.58 -5.36 18.33
N ALA A 126 6.15 -5.13 19.51
CA ALA A 126 5.44 -4.42 20.57
C ALA A 126 5.02 -3.02 20.12
N ILE A 127 5.90 -2.25 19.47
CA ILE A 127 5.62 -0.90 18.99
C ILE A 127 4.52 -0.89 17.92
N THR A 128 4.60 -1.80 16.94
CA THR A 128 3.61 -1.86 15.86
C THR A 128 2.24 -2.34 16.36
N LEU A 129 2.19 -3.23 17.32
CA LEU A 129 0.92 -3.63 17.97
C LEU A 129 0.33 -2.48 18.81
N LEU A 130 1.18 -1.70 19.50
CA LEU A 130 0.75 -0.50 20.22
C LEU A 130 0.11 0.57 19.30
N GLU A 131 0.38 0.58 18.00
CA GLU A 131 -0.32 1.46 17.05
C GLU A 131 -1.85 1.24 17.05
N GLY A 132 -2.32 0.09 17.51
CA GLY A 132 -3.72 -0.18 17.77
C GLY A 132 -4.35 0.85 18.73
N LEU A 133 -3.60 1.39 19.71
CA LEU A 133 -4.08 2.42 20.64
C LEU A 133 -4.51 3.72 19.94
N VAL A 134 -3.91 4.02 18.80
CA VAL A 134 -4.26 5.17 17.96
C VAL A 134 -5.41 4.84 17.02
N THR A 135 -5.48 3.59 16.56
CA THR A 135 -6.39 3.16 15.48
C THR A 135 -7.86 3.31 15.85
N VAL A 136 -8.29 2.90 17.06
CA VAL A 136 -9.71 2.98 17.46
C VAL A 136 -10.15 4.41 17.71
N PRO A 137 -9.44 5.26 18.48
CA PRO A 137 -9.81 6.67 18.62
C PRO A 137 -9.89 7.42 17.29
N MET A 138 -8.99 7.13 16.36
CA MET A 138 -9.02 7.71 15.02
C MET A 138 -10.24 7.22 14.22
N THR A 139 -10.60 5.94 14.34
CA THR A 139 -11.81 5.40 13.71
C THR A 139 -13.08 6.04 14.28
N LEU A 140 -13.15 6.26 15.59
CA LEU A 140 -14.26 6.95 16.24
C LEU A 140 -14.34 8.43 15.80
N THR A 141 -13.21 9.11 15.66
CA THR A 141 -13.13 10.47 15.10
C THR A 141 -13.67 10.51 13.67
N GLN A 142 -13.36 9.49 12.85
CA GLN A 142 -13.91 9.33 11.51
C GLN A 142 -15.43 9.03 11.54
N ALA A 143 -15.90 8.18 12.46
CA ALA A 143 -17.33 7.85 12.62
C ALA A 143 -18.17 9.08 13.02
N ARG A 144 -17.57 10.01 13.78
CA ARG A 144 -18.18 11.30 14.16
C ARG A 144 -18.16 12.33 13.02
N LEU A 145 -17.58 12.01 11.86
CA LEU A 145 -17.39 12.92 10.72
C LEU A 145 -16.54 14.16 11.04
N GLU A 146 -15.68 14.09 12.04
CA GLU A 146 -14.71 15.13 12.39
C GLU A 146 -13.52 15.12 11.41
N SER A 147 -13.79 15.29 10.11
CA SER A 147 -12.81 15.06 9.03
C SER A 147 -11.57 15.93 9.12
N LEU A 148 -11.72 17.22 9.49
CA LEU A 148 -10.56 18.12 9.63
C LEU A 148 -9.65 17.67 10.78
N ARG A 149 -10.23 17.29 11.91
CA ARG A 149 -9.48 16.79 13.07
C ARG A 149 -8.75 15.50 12.74
N PHE A 150 -9.43 14.55 12.09
CA PHE A 150 -8.84 13.30 11.62
C PHE A 150 -7.60 13.57 10.74
N VAL A 151 -7.73 14.47 9.77
CA VAL A 151 -6.63 14.81 8.84
C VAL A 151 -5.49 15.52 9.58
N LEU A 152 -5.79 16.52 10.43
CA LEU A 152 -4.77 17.24 11.19
C LEU A 152 -4.03 16.32 12.15
N THR A 153 -4.71 15.40 12.83
CA THR A 153 -4.07 14.42 13.73
C THR A 153 -3.15 13.48 12.95
N ASN A 154 -3.61 12.91 11.81
CA ASN A 154 -2.77 12.08 10.96
C ASN A 154 -1.54 12.83 10.45
N LEU A 155 -1.72 14.08 10.03
CA LEU A 155 -0.63 14.92 9.55
C LEU A 155 0.37 15.23 10.67
N ALA A 156 -0.12 15.58 11.88
CA ALA A 156 0.73 15.83 13.04
C ALA A 156 1.55 14.57 13.41
N MET A 157 0.93 13.40 13.45
CA MET A 157 1.63 12.13 13.69
C MET A 157 2.70 11.86 12.61
N ALA A 158 2.35 12.06 11.35
CA ALA A 158 3.24 11.82 10.23
C ALA A 158 4.46 12.76 10.25
N ILE A 159 4.23 14.05 10.49
CA ILE A 159 5.30 15.07 10.62
C ILE A 159 6.16 14.79 11.86
N SER A 160 5.55 14.48 13.00
CA SER A 160 6.29 14.13 14.22
C SER A 160 7.17 12.92 14.01
N ARG A 161 6.66 11.86 13.36
CA ARG A 161 7.44 10.67 13.01
C ARG A 161 8.60 11.03 12.08
N MET A 162 8.36 11.83 11.06
CA MET A 162 9.38 12.28 10.13
C MET A 162 10.51 13.05 10.84
N VAL A 163 10.16 14.02 11.67
CA VAL A 163 11.14 14.83 12.41
C VAL A 163 11.97 13.96 13.36
N LEU A 164 11.31 13.07 14.12
CA LEU A 164 12.01 12.17 15.04
C LEU A 164 12.87 11.14 14.30
N CYS A 165 12.41 10.60 13.16
CA CYS A 165 13.23 9.71 12.32
C CYS A 165 14.48 10.45 11.81
N ILE A 166 14.34 11.67 11.31
CA ILE A 166 15.51 12.47 10.88
C ILE A 166 16.47 12.69 12.05
N TYR A 167 15.96 13.05 13.22
CA TYR A 167 16.80 13.29 14.40
C TYR A 167 17.52 12.04 14.88
N PHE A 168 16.82 10.90 15.03
CA PHE A 168 17.42 9.68 15.55
C PHE A 168 18.26 8.93 14.49
N VAL A 169 17.84 8.90 13.25
CA VAL A 169 18.51 8.11 12.19
C VAL A 169 19.64 8.91 11.56
N ALA A 170 19.40 10.16 11.15
CA ALA A 170 20.44 10.99 10.50
C ALA A 170 21.25 11.81 11.50
N GLY A 171 20.65 12.25 12.62
CA GLY A 171 21.34 13.08 13.62
C GLY A 171 22.17 12.28 14.62
N LEU A 172 21.62 11.15 15.11
CA LEU A 172 22.27 10.30 16.12
C LEU A 172 22.85 8.99 15.55
N GLU A 173 22.58 8.69 14.27
CA GLU A 173 23.06 7.48 13.58
C GLU A 173 22.67 6.16 14.27
N TRP A 174 21.47 6.12 14.89
CA TRP A 174 20.98 4.95 15.63
C TRP A 174 20.43 3.82 14.72
N GLY A 175 20.53 3.95 13.39
CA GLY A 175 20.09 2.93 12.45
C GLY A 175 18.63 2.51 12.66
N ILE A 176 18.40 1.20 12.67
CA ILE A 176 17.06 0.60 12.88
C ILE A 176 16.42 1.00 14.22
N TRP A 177 17.21 1.12 15.29
CA TRP A 177 16.71 1.56 16.60
C TRP A 177 16.15 2.97 16.54
N GLY A 178 16.76 3.87 15.76
CA GLY A 178 16.26 5.23 15.56
C GLY A 178 14.87 5.25 14.95
N VAL A 179 14.58 4.37 14.01
CA VAL A 179 13.25 4.22 13.41
C VAL A 179 12.24 3.73 14.44
N LEU A 180 12.60 2.70 15.22
CA LEU A 180 11.73 2.11 16.23
C LEU A 180 11.43 3.11 17.37
N TYR A 181 12.41 3.84 17.87
CA TYR A 181 12.19 4.85 18.89
C TYR A 181 11.32 6.01 18.40
N ALA A 182 11.54 6.50 17.18
CA ALA A 182 10.68 7.52 16.58
C ALA A 182 9.22 7.05 16.50
N GLN A 183 8.99 5.82 16.06
CA GLN A 183 7.66 5.22 15.97
C GLN A 183 7.04 5.05 17.37
N ALA A 184 7.80 4.52 18.34
CA ALA A 184 7.35 4.34 19.72
C ALA A 184 6.90 5.66 20.35
N MET A 185 7.74 6.70 20.29
CA MET A 185 7.42 8.00 20.87
C MET A 185 6.14 8.59 20.31
N VAL A 186 5.99 8.59 18.99
CA VAL A 186 4.77 9.11 18.33
C VAL A 186 3.55 8.29 18.74
N THR A 187 3.65 6.98 18.71
CA THR A 187 2.55 6.08 19.04
C THR A 187 2.10 6.24 20.50
N ILE A 188 3.05 6.33 21.44
CA ILE A 188 2.74 6.49 22.86
C ILE A 188 2.11 7.87 23.12
N VAL A 189 2.74 8.94 22.63
CA VAL A 189 2.24 10.31 22.87
C VAL A 189 0.84 10.50 22.27
N PHE A 190 0.66 10.18 21.00
CA PHE A 190 -0.66 10.33 20.36
C PHE A 190 -1.66 9.30 20.86
N GLY A 191 -1.24 8.08 21.18
CA GLY A 191 -2.08 7.07 21.80
C GLY A 191 -2.66 7.55 23.14
N ILE A 192 -1.82 8.10 24.03
CA ILE A 192 -2.26 8.68 25.32
C ILE A 192 -3.20 9.87 25.10
N LEU A 193 -2.83 10.82 24.24
CA LEU A 193 -3.64 12.01 23.98
C LEU A 193 -5.03 11.67 23.42
N LEU A 194 -5.09 10.75 22.46
CA LEU A 194 -6.33 10.35 21.83
C LEU A 194 -7.20 9.51 22.78
N THR A 195 -6.60 8.57 23.51
CA THR A 195 -7.28 7.77 24.52
C THR A 195 -7.84 8.63 25.65
N TYR A 196 -7.04 9.58 26.16
CA TYR A 196 -7.50 10.52 27.19
C TYR A 196 -8.71 11.34 26.74
N ARG A 197 -8.72 11.76 25.47
CA ARG A 197 -9.88 12.45 24.89
C ARG A 197 -11.11 11.55 24.87
N GLU A 198 -10.98 10.29 24.43
CA GLU A 198 -12.12 9.36 24.39
C GLU A 198 -12.65 9.06 25.79
N LEU A 199 -11.79 8.94 26.80
CA LEU A 199 -12.17 8.78 28.20
C LEU A 199 -12.92 10.02 28.74
N ARG A 200 -12.49 11.23 28.38
CA ARG A 200 -13.23 12.46 28.75
C ARG A 200 -14.59 12.58 28.08
N LEU A 201 -14.73 12.09 26.88
CA LEU A 201 -15.98 12.14 26.11
C LEU A 201 -16.90 10.96 26.44
N GLY A 202 -16.37 9.89 27.04
CA GLY A 202 -17.04 8.61 27.23
C GLY A 202 -17.61 8.35 28.61
N SER A 203 -18.21 7.18 28.76
CA SER A 203 -18.51 6.57 30.06
C SER A 203 -17.23 5.91 30.59
N ILE A 204 -17.01 5.92 31.90
CA ILE A 204 -15.84 5.31 32.53
C ILE A 204 -15.94 3.78 32.55
N TYR A 205 -17.15 3.24 32.49
CA TYR A 205 -17.39 1.80 32.64
C TYR A 205 -17.69 1.14 31.30
N PRO A 206 -16.86 0.15 30.87
CA PRO A 206 -17.12 -0.66 29.69
C PRO A 206 -18.27 -1.62 29.94
N ASP A 207 -19.08 -1.88 28.92
CA ASP A 207 -20.10 -2.92 28.92
C ASP A 207 -19.50 -4.24 28.42
N THR A 208 -18.97 -5.04 29.33
CA THR A 208 -18.32 -6.32 29.00
C THR A 208 -19.29 -7.35 28.42
N SER A 209 -20.61 -7.21 28.65
CA SER A 209 -21.62 -8.11 28.08
C SER A 209 -21.62 -8.07 26.53
N LYS A 210 -21.27 -6.92 25.94
CA LYS A 210 -21.18 -6.74 24.50
C LYS A 210 -19.88 -7.28 23.87
N TRP A 211 -18.87 -7.65 24.66
CA TRP A 211 -17.63 -8.20 24.12
C TRP A 211 -17.87 -9.46 23.28
N ARG A 212 -18.76 -10.34 23.75
CA ARG A 212 -19.12 -11.55 22.99
C ARG A 212 -19.73 -11.21 21.63
N GLU A 213 -20.62 -10.25 21.56
CA GLU A 213 -21.27 -9.81 20.32
C GLU A 213 -20.24 -9.21 19.34
N ILE A 214 -19.34 -8.36 19.83
CA ILE A 214 -18.26 -7.75 19.05
C ILE A 214 -17.30 -8.82 18.52
N LEU A 215 -16.89 -9.79 19.37
CA LEU A 215 -16.00 -10.87 18.97
C LEU A 215 -16.65 -11.78 17.92
N LEU A 216 -17.93 -12.14 18.08
CA LEU A 216 -18.66 -12.93 17.10
C LEU A 216 -18.83 -12.20 15.75
N PHE A 217 -18.91 -10.87 15.78
CA PHE A 217 -18.90 -10.05 14.56
C PHE A 217 -17.53 -10.07 13.87
N CYS A 218 -16.44 -10.04 14.63
CA CYS A 218 -15.07 -10.00 14.10
C CYS A 218 -14.56 -11.38 13.64
N LEU A 219 -14.96 -12.46 14.29
CA LEU A 219 -14.43 -13.82 14.07
C LEU A 219 -14.53 -14.31 12.62
N PRO A 220 -15.62 -14.09 11.86
CA PRO A 220 -15.72 -14.50 10.46
C PRO A 220 -14.75 -13.77 9.52
N LEU A 221 -14.16 -12.65 9.94
CA LEU A 221 -13.20 -11.89 9.14
C LEU A 221 -11.79 -12.50 9.18
N VAL A 222 -11.48 -13.27 10.22
CA VAL A 222 -10.13 -13.84 10.44
C VAL A 222 -9.70 -14.80 9.34
N PRO A 223 -10.48 -15.80 8.90
CA PRO A 223 -10.05 -16.72 7.87
C PRO A 223 -9.67 -16.02 6.56
N ASN A 224 -10.48 -15.03 6.15
CA ASN A 224 -10.17 -14.25 4.95
C ASN A 224 -8.89 -13.41 5.13
N GLY A 225 -8.69 -12.83 6.29
CA GLY A 225 -7.48 -12.10 6.64
C GLY A 225 -6.24 -12.98 6.63
N ILE A 226 -6.32 -14.19 7.19
CA ILE A 226 -5.21 -15.16 7.20
C ILE A 226 -4.84 -15.57 5.77
N PHE A 227 -5.79 -15.91 4.91
CA PHE A 227 -5.49 -16.27 3.52
C PHE A 227 -4.87 -15.10 2.75
N ALA A 228 -5.40 -13.90 2.90
CA ALA A 228 -4.82 -12.71 2.29
C ALA A 228 -3.40 -12.44 2.79
N PHE A 229 -3.17 -12.62 4.11
CA PHE A 229 -1.85 -12.51 4.70
C PHE A 229 -0.87 -13.55 4.14
N VAL A 230 -1.25 -14.83 4.09
CA VAL A 230 -0.39 -15.90 3.57
C VAL A 230 0.02 -15.60 2.12
N VAL A 231 -0.90 -15.11 1.29
CA VAL A 231 -0.56 -14.64 -0.05
C VAL A 231 0.45 -13.49 0.01
N ALA A 232 0.21 -12.46 0.80
CA ALA A 232 1.09 -11.29 0.88
C ALA A 232 2.48 -11.61 1.47
N ALA A 233 2.56 -12.57 2.39
CA ALA A 233 3.79 -13.00 3.05
C ALA A 233 4.64 -13.94 2.19
N SER A 234 4.02 -14.71 1.29
CA SER A 234 4.66 -15.83 0.60
C SER A 234 5.96 -15.44 -0.12
N GLY A 235 6.00 -14.28 -0.80
CA GLY A 235 7.21 -13.81 -1.48
C GLY A 235 8.39 -13.58 -0.54
N ARG A 236 8.15 -12.93 0.61
CA ARG A 236 9.18 -12.64 1.62
C ARG A 236 9.67 -13.92 2.31
N VAL A 237 8.73 -14.77 2.70
CA VAL A 237 9.02 -16.06 3.33
C VAL A 237 9.78 -16.98 2.36
N SER A 238 9.37 -17.05 1.10
CA SER A 238 10.08 -17.84 0.09
C SER A 238 11.49 -17.32 -0.17
N LEU A 239 11.70 -16.02 -0.18
CA LEU A 239 13.05 -15.44 -0.30
C LEU A 239 13.96 -15.81 0.86
N LEU A 240 13.44 -15.84 2.09
CA LEU A 240 14.20 -16.23 3.28
C LEU A 240 14.57 -17.71 3.33
N HIS A 241 13.67 -18.58 2.85
CA HIS A 241 13.82 -20.02 3.05
C HIS A 241 14.24 -20.79 1.80
N CYS A 242 13.83 -20.31 0.62
CA CYS A 242 14.03 -20.99 -0.66
C CYS A 242 14.87 -20.17 -1.64
N GLY A 243 15.25 -18.94 -1.32
CA GLY A 243 16.02 -18.07 -2.21
C GLY A 243 17.46 -18.60 -2.43
N PRO A 244 18.08 -18.30 -3.59
CA PRO A 244 19.43 -18.73 -3.91
C PRO A 244 20.49 -17.83 -3.25
N TYR A 245 20.34 -17.59 -1.94
CA TYR A 245 21.22 -16.67 -1.19
C TYR A 245 22.07 -17.44 -0.19
N GLU A 246 23.36 -17.13 -0.17
CA GLU A 246 24.29 -17.72 0.79
C GLU A 246 24.28 -16.93 2.11
N GLY A 247 23.63 -17.50 3.11
CA GLY A 247 23.52 -16.94 4.45
C GLY A 247 22.31 -16.04 4.68
N GLU A 248 21.98 -15.87 5.96
CA GLU A 248 20.79 -15.14 6.42
C GLU A 248 20.84 -13.65 6.06
N ALA A 249 22.00 -13.03 6.14
CA ALA A 249 22.18 -11.61 5.81
C ALA A 249 21.88 -11.33 4.34
N ALA A 250 22.31 -12.20 3.41
CA ALA A 250 22.03 -12.04 2.00
C ALA A 250 20.53 -12.21 1.70
N ALA A 251 19.88 -13.18 2.34
CA ALA A 251 18.44 -13.40 2.22
C ALA A 251 17.64 -12.21 2.78
N LEU A 252 18.02 -11.65 3.93
CA LEU A 252 17.42 -10.45 4.51
C LEU A 252 17.62 -9.22 3.62
N GLY A 253 18.82 -9.06 3.05
CA GLY A 253 19.11 -8.00 2.07
C GLY A 253 18.18 -8.09 0.85
N ALA A 254 17.96 -9.29 0.32
CA ALA A 254 17.02 -9.52 -0.78
C ALA A 254 15.58 -9.17 -0.40
N VAL A 255 15.14 -9.49 0.81
CA VAL A 255 13.82 -9.05 1.33
C VAL A 255 13.75 -7.53 1.41
N GLY A 256 14.83 -6.85 1.83
CA GLY A 256 14.89 -5.38 1.87
C GLY A 256 14.75 -4.74 0.49
N LEU A 257 15.46 -5.25 -0.52
CA LEU A 257 15.34 -4.78 -1.91
C LEU A 257 13.94 -5.03 -2.49
N TYR A 258 13.38 -6.22 -2.22
CA TYR A 258 12.02 -6.57 -2.60
C TYR A 258 10.99 -5.63 -1.95
N ALA A 259 11.14 -5.35 -0.65
CA ALA A 259 10.28 -4.44 0.10
C ALA A 259 10.33 -3.01 -0.46
N LEU A 260 11.54 -2.50 -0.76
CA LEU A 260 11.72 -1.19 -1.37
C LEU A 260 11.00 -1.07 -2.71
N ALA A 261 11.21 -2.02 -3.62
CA ALA A 261 10.57 -2.02 -4.94
C ALA A 261 9.04 -2.07 -4.81
N SER A 262 8.52 -2.95 -3.96
CA SER A 262 7.08 -3.06 -3.72
C SER A 262 6.49 -1.77 -3.14
N ARG A 263 7.23 -1.10 -2.23
CA ARG A 263 6.81 0.17 -1.61
C ARG A 263 6.74 1.31 -2.62
N LEU A 264 7.77 1.47 -3.44
CA LEU A 264 7.81 2.48 -4.51
C LEU A 264 6.62 2.35 -5.46
N VAL A 265 6.33 1.12 -5.90
CA VAL A 265 5.23 0.89 -6.84
C VAL A 265 3.86 1.06 -6.15
N SER A 266 3.71 0.66 -4.89
CA SER A 266 2.45 0.80 -4.14
C SER A 266 2.00 2.26 -3.98
N VAL A 267 2.95 3.22 -3.97
CA VAL A 267 2.64 4.66 -3.96
C VAL A 267 1.86 5.06 -5.20
N THR A 268 2.16 4.51 -6.38
CA THR A 268 1.44 4.82 -7.62
C THR A 268 -0.03 4.41 -7.55
N TYR A 269 -0.31 3.24 -6.95
CA TYR A 269 -1.68 2.77 -6.72
C TYR A 269 -2.41 3.68 -5.72
N SER A 270 -1.73 4.03 -4.66
CA SER A 270 -2.26 4.89 -3.61
C SER A 270 -2.60 6.29 -4.08
N MET A 271 -1.81 6.86 -4.97
CA MET A 271 -2.05 8.21 -5.54
C MET A 271 -3.07 8.18 -6.68
N GLY A 272 -2.98 7.19 -7.57
CA GLY A 272 -3.79 7.13 -8.78
C GLY A 272 -5.16 6.48 -8.57
N VAL A 273 -5.20 5.32 -7.95
CA VAL A 273 -6.39 4.46 -7.91
C VAL A 273 -7.20 4.63 -6.64
N THR A 274 -6.55 4.67 -5.48
CA THR A 274 -7.25 4.66 -4.17
C THR A 274 -8.26 5.81 -4.01
N PRO A 275 -7.99 7.08 -4.41
CA PRO A 275 -8.96 8.15 -4.25
C PRO A 275 -10.23 7.91 -5.07
N ILE A 276 -10.08 7.39 -6.28
CA ILE A 276 -11.20 7.09 -7.18
C ILE A 276 -12.02 5.90 -6.65
N GLN A 277 -11.34 4.86 -6.15
CA GLN A 277 -11.99 3.70 -5.56
C GLN A 277 -12.82 4.03 -4.32
N ARG A 278 -12.36 4.95 -3.47
CA ARG A 278 -13.12 5.38 -2.28
C ARG A 278 -14.49 5.96 -2.63
N VAL A 279 -14.57 6.75 -3.69
CA VAL A 279 -15.84 7.29 -4.19
C VAL A 279 -16.68 6.16 -4.80
N TRP A 280 -16.05 5.34 -5.63
CA TRP A 280 -16.73 4.23 -6.31
C TRP A 280 -17.36 3.22 -5.34
N THR A 281 -16.69 2.88 -4.25
CA THR A 281 -17.21 1.92 -3.26
C THR A 281 -18.56 2.33 -2.67
N VAL A 282 -18.88 3.63 -2.67
CA VAL A 282 -20.19 4.14 -2.25
C VAL A 282 -21.18 4.16 -3.42
N GLU A 283 -20.76 4.65 -4.58
CA GLU A 283 -21.63 4.85 -5.75
C GLU A 283 -22.04 3.52 -6.42
N MET A 284 -21.20 2.49 -6.35
CA MET A 284 -21.42 1.21 -7.02
C MET A 284 -22.77 0.55 -6.64
N TYR A 285 -23.26 0.75 -5.39
CA TYR A 285 -24.54 0.21 -4.93
C TYR A 285 -25.75 0.89 -5.59
N ASP A 286 -25.64 2.17 -5.89
CA ASP A 286 -26.70 2.91 -6.57
C ASP A 286 -26.66 2.65 -8.08
N VAL A 287 -25.47 2.61 -8.66
CA VAL A 287 -25.25 2.22 -10.06
C VAL A 287 -25.77 0.81 -10.35
N TYR A 288 -25.56 -0.14 -9.44
CA TYR A 288 -26.03 -1.52 -9.59
C TYR A 288 -27.54 -1.64 -9.84
N LYS A 289 -28.35 -0.68 -9.34
CA LYS A 289 -29.81 -0.64 -9.54
C LYS A 289 -30.23 -0.13 -10.91
N THR A 290 -29.32 0.40 -11.70
CA THR A 290 -29.62 0.98 -13.02
C THR A 290 -29.55 -0.09 -14.13
N PRO A 291 -30.33 0.04 -15.21
CA PRO A 291 -30.29 -0.90 -16.34
C PRO A 291 -28.92 -0.98 -17.01
N ASP A 292 -28.16 0.10 -17.03
CA ASP A 292 -26.86 0.23 -17.70
C ASP A 292 -25.69 -0.22 -16.81
N ALA A 293 -25.96 -0.71 -15.58
CA ALA A 293 -24.93 -1.14 -14.63
C ALA A 293 -23.83 -2.01 -15.25
N PRO A 294 -24.10 -3.05 -16.08
CA PRO A 294 -23.07 -3.88 -16.68
C PRO A 294 -22.03 -3.10 -17.48
N HIS A 295 -22.45 -2.10 -18.23
CA HIS A 295 -21.58 -1.25 -19.06
C HIS A 295 -20.82 -0.24 -18.20
N VAL A 296 -21.48 0.35 -17.20
CA VAL A 296 -20.85 1.32 -16.28
C VAL A 296 -19.71 0.67 -15.49
N PHE A 297 -19.91 -0.54 -14.95
CA PHE A 297 -18.86 -1.28 -14.26
C PHE A 297 -17.67 -1.62 -15.16
N GLY A 298 -17.92 -2.07 -16.38
CA GLY A 298 -16.86 -2.37 -17.35
C GLY A 298 -16.05 -1.13 -17.75
N ASN A 299 -16.73 -0.01 -18.04
CA ASN A 299 -16.09 1.24 -18.39
C ASN A 299 -15.34 1.86 -17.19
N PHE A 300 -15.85 1.70 -15.97
CA PHE A 300 -15.17 2.15 -14.77
C PHE A 300 -13.83 1.43 -14.58
N LEU A 301 -13.79 0.10 -14.75
CA LEU A 301 -12.54 -0.66 -14.72
C LEU A 301 -11.56 -0.15 -15.79
N LEU A 302 -12.01 0.10 -17.02
CA LEU A 302 -11.15 0.63 -18.09
C LEU A 302 -10.55 1.99 -17.70
N ARG A 303 -11.34 2.90 -17.10
CA ARG A 303 -10.84 4.21 -16.62
C ARG A 303 -9.77 4.05 -15.54
N LEU A 304 -10.01 3.17 -14.56
CA LEU A 304 -9.02 2.88 -13.52
C LEU A 304 -7.74 2.27 -14.09
N LEU A 305 -7.88 1.37 -15.08
CA LEU A 305 -6.73 0.78 -15.78
C LEU A 305 -5.92 1.84 -16.51
N CYS A 306 -6.55 2.79 -17.21
CA CYS A 306 -5.82 3.89 -17.86
C CYS A 306 -4.98 4.68 -16.85
N VAL A 307 -5.55 5.00 -15.68
CA VAL A 307 -4.83 5.72 -14.61
C VAL A 307 -3.69 4.88 -14.05
N GLN A 308 -3.93 3.61 -13.71
CA GLN A 308 -2.91 2.75 -13.12
C GLN A 308 -1.79 2.43 -14.11
N VAL A 309 -2.12 2.17 -15.36
CA VAL A 309 -1.13 1.92 -16.43
C VAL A 309 -0.25 3.15 -16.66
N PHE A 310 -0.82 4.35 -16.66
CA PHE A 310 -0.05 5.60 -16.74
C PHE A 310 1.00 5.69 -15.63
N PHE A 311 0.60 5.50 -14.37
CA PHE A 311 1.53 5.57 -13.24
C PHE A 311 2.52 4.40 -13.22
N ALA A 312 2.08 3.18 -13.56
CA ALA A 312 2.95 2.02 -13.66
C ALA A 312 4.01 2.18 -14.75
N LEU A 313 3.64 2.69 -15.93
CA LEU A 313 4.57 3.00 -17.00
C LEU A 313 5.54 4.11 -16.58
N LEU A 314 5.04 5.19 -15.99
CA LEU A 314 5.86 6.30 -15.52
C LEU A 314 6.96 5.82 -14.56
N ILE A 315 6.58 5.09 -13.50
CA ILE A 315 7.57 4.62 -12.51
C ILE A 315 8.51 3.56 -13.11
N SER A 316 8.03 2.74 -14.06
CA SER A 316 8.85 1.73 -14.72
C SER A 316 9.89 2.33 -15.66
N LEU A 317 9.53 3.38 -16.39
CA LEU A 317 10.47 4.09 -17.29
C LEU A 317 11.58 4.80 -16.51
N PHE A 318 11.25 5.38 -15.37
CA PHE A 318 12.18 6.13 -14.53
C PHE A 318 12.68 5.33 -13.32
N ALA A 319 12.46 4.01 -13.29
CA ALA A 319 12.82 3.15 -12.16
C ALA A 319 14.27 3.28 -11.74
N THR A 320 15.18 3.19 -12.71
CA THR A 320 16.62 3.27 -12.49
C THR A 320 17.04 4.64 -11.97
N GLU A 321 16.51 5.72 -12.57
CA GLU A 321 16.82 7.09 -12.17
C GLU A 321 16.30 7.41 -10.78
N ILE A 322 15.05 7.00 -10.49
CA ILE A 322 14.44 7.19 -9.17
C ILE A 322 15.27 6.48 -8.10
N VAL A 323 15.57 5.20 -8.29
CA VAL A 323 16.31 4.42 -7.29
C VAL A 323 17.73 4.95 -7.14
N ARG A 324 18.44 5.28 -8.22
CA ARG A 324 19.82 5.81 -8.18
C ARG A 324 19.92 7.20 -7.56
N THR A 325 18.88 8.04 -7.74
CA THR A 325 18.89 9.41 -7.19
C THR A 325 18.47 9.44 -5.73
N VAL A 326 17.54 8.55 -5.34
CA VAL A 326 16.87 8.58 -4.03
C VAL A 326 17.54 7.65 -3.03
N CYS A 327 18.08 6.49 -3.50
CA CYS A 327 18.56 5.42 -2.66
C CYS A 327 20.07 5.22 -2.77
N ASP A 328 20.67 4.68 -1.70
CA ASP A 328 22.07 4.27 -1.73
C ASP A 328 22.34 3.17 -2.77
N ARG A 329 23.61 2.99 -3.14
CA ARG A 329 24.05 2.00 -4.15
C ARG A 329 23.63 0.57 -3.83
N SER A 330 23.62 0.20 -2.56
CA SER A 330 23.21 -1.11 -2.08
C SER A 330 21.76 -1.48 -2.44
N TYR A 331 20.95 -0.50 -2.84
CA TYR A 331 19.54 -0.69 -3.22
C TYR A 331 19.28 -0.65 -4.73
N HIS A 332 20.30 -0.42 -5.57
CA HIS A 332 20.11 -0.20 -7.01
C HIS A 332 19.45 -1.38 -7.72
N ASP A 333 19.70 -2.62 -7.26
CA ASP A 333 19.12 -3.82 -7.86
C ASP A 333 17.59 -3.89 -7.71
N ALA A 334 17.02 -3.14 -6.77
CA ALA A 334 15.58 -3.04 -6.63
C ALA A 334 14.88 -2.43 -7.85
N ALA A 335 15.58 -1.63 -8.65
CA ALA A 335 15.03 -0.98 -9.84
C ALA A 335 14.50 -1.99 -10.87
N ALA A 336 15.15 -3.14 -11.01
CA ALA A 336 14.75 -4.19 -11.94
C ALA A 336 13.41 -4.85 -11.58
N LEU A 337 13.00 -4.79 -10.32
CA LEU A 337 11.74 -5.37 -9.83
C LEU A 337 10.54 -4.45 -10.09
N ILE A 338 10.75 -3.14 -10.25
CA ILE A 338 9.69 -2.13 -10.33
C ILE A 338 8.69 -2.40 -11.47
N PRO A 339 9.10 -2.71 -12.72
CA PRO A 339 8.15 -2.98 -13.80
C PRO A 339 7.29 -4.21 -13.54
N LEU A 340 7.86 -5.26 -12.93
CA LEU A 340 7.14 -6.48 -12.58
C LEU A 340 6.12 -6.26 -11.46
N PHE A 341 6.46 -5.44 -10.47
CA PHE A 341 5.50 -5.00 -9.46
C PHE A 341 4.41 -4.09 -10.04
N GLY A 342 4.74 -3.28 -11.05
CA GLY A 342 3.76 -2.52 -11.82
C GLY A 342 2.69 -3.43 -12.44
N LEU A 343 3.12 -4.53 -13.09
CA LEU A 343 2.20 -5.55 -13.63
C LEU A 343 1.37 -6.21 -12.52
N TYR A 344 2.00 -6.58 -11.39
CA TYR A 344 1.30 -7.12 -10.23
C TYR A 344 0.16 -6.20 -9.74
N LEU A 345 0.39 -4.89 -9.65
CA LEU A 345 -0.65 -3.95 -9.24
C LEU A 345 -1.78 -3.83 -10.27
N LEU A 346 -1.50 -3.97 -11.56
CA LEU A 346 -2.54 -4.04 -12.59
C LEU A 346 -3.43 -5.27 -12.39
N LEU A 347 -2.83 -6.44 -12.16
CA LEU A 347 -3.58 -7.67 -11.89
C LEU A 347 -4.39 -7.58 -10.59
N THR A 348 -3.82 -6.99 -9.55
CA THR A 348 -4.52 -6.71 -8.28
C THR A 348 -5.71 -5.77 -8.48
N LEU A 349 -5.58 -4.77 -9.34
CA LEU A 349 -6.69 -3.88 -9.68
C LEU A 349 -7.85 -4.65 -10.34
N PHE A 350 -7.57 -5.54 -11.30
CA PHE A 350 -8.58 -6.41 -11.89
C PHE A 350 -9.31 -7.24 -10.84
N ALA A 351 -8.56 -7.92 -9.99
CA ALA A 351 -9.11 -8.76 -8.92
C ALA A 351 -9.98 -7.95 -7.96
N THR A 352 -9.53 -6.77 -7.54
CA THR A 352 -10.27 -5.89 -6.63
C THR A 352 -11.60 -5.44 -7.23
N GLN A 353 -11.63 -5.08 -8.52
CA GLN A 353 -12.88 -4.66 -9.18
C GLN A 353 -13.86 -5.83 -9.36
N MET A 354 -13.36 -7.03 -9.65
CA MET A 354 -14.20 -8.24 -9.69
C MET A 354 -14.77 -8.59 -8.31
N SER A 355 -13.97 -8.44 -7.24
CA SER A 355 -14.40 -8.64 -5.86
C SER A 355 -15.59 -7.74 -5.47
N ASN A 356 -15.69 -6.51 -6.02
CA ASN A 356 -16.81 -5.62 -5.76
C ASN A 356 -18.17 -6.26 -6.14
N THR A 357 -18.22 -7.13 -7.14
CA THR A 357 -19.44 -7.86 -7.52
C THR A 357 -19.93 -8.79 -6.41
N PHE A 358 -19.01 -9.42 -5.66
CA PHE A 358 -19.37 -10.27 -4.52
C PHE A 358 -19.98 -9.47 -3.36
N PHE A 359 -19.48 -8.24 -3.15
CA PHE A 359 -20.04 -7.35 -2.13
C PHE A 359 -21.44 -6.85 -2.50
N ILE A 360 -21.63 -6.43 -3.76
CA ILE A 360 -22.93 -5.93 -4.25
C ILE A 360 -24.00 -7.03 -4.22
N THR A 361 -23.63 -8.25 -4.62
CA THR A 361 -24.54 -9.40 -4.64
C THR A 361 -24.71 -10.07 -3.26
N ARG A 362 -24.05 -9.53 -2.22
CA ARG A 362 -24.03 -10.07 -0.84
C ARG A 362 -23.50 -11.51 -0.74
N LYS A 363 -22.68 -11.94 -1.69
CA LYS A 363 -22.08 -13.28 -1.72
C LYS A 363 -20.59 -13.23 -1.38
N THR A 364 -20.23 -12.61 -0.29
CA THR A 364 -18.85 -12.36 0.18
C THR A 364 -18.03 -13.64 0.38
N ASN A 365 -18.68 -14.78 0.65
CA ASN A 365 -18.02 -16.08 0.78
C ASN A 365 -17.24 -16.48 -0.48
N TYR A 366 -17.67 -16.03 -1.68
CA TYR A 366 -16.93 -16.30 -2.91
C TYR A 366 -15.54 -15.67 -2.91
N ASN A 367 -15.39 -14.51 -2.25
CA ASN A 367 -14.08 -13.89 -2.11
C ASN A 367 -13.12 -14.78 -1.30
N LEU A 368 -13.60 -15.37 -0.20
CA LEU A 368 -12.85 -16.32 0.61
C LEU A 368 -12.43 -17.54 -0.20
N TYR A 369 -13.36 -18.14 -0.96
CA TYR A 369 -13.05 -19.31 -1.78
C TYR A 369 -12.03 -18.99 -2.89
N CYS A 370 -12.16 -17.85 -3.55
CA CYS A 370 -11.20 -17.42 -4.56
C CYS A 370 -9.80 -17.23 -3.96
N THR A 371 -9.69 -16.56 -2.80
CA THR A 371 -8.41 -16.35 -2.13
C THR A 371 -7.80 -17.67 -1.65
N ALA A 372 -8.61 -18.60 -1.14
CA ALA A 372 -8.15 -19.93 -0.78
C ALA A 372 -7.64 -20.73 -1.99
N LEU A 373 -8.34 -20.65 -3.13
CA LEU A 373 -7.92 -21.30 -4.38
C LEU A 373 -6.65 -20.68 -4.98
N MET A 374 -6.32 -19.44 -4.66
CA MET A 374 -5.08 -18.81 -5.10
C MET A 374 -3.85 -19.41 -4.42
N LEU A 375 -3.96 -19.86 -3.15
CA LEU A 375 -2.82 -20.33 -2.36
C LEU A 375 -2.00 -21.44 -3.04
N PRO A 376 -2.60 -22.52 -3.56
CA PRO A 376 -1.85 -23.57 -4.25
C PRO A 376 -1.00 -23.05 -5.41
N PHE A 377 -1.55 -22.11 -6.19
CA PHE A 377 -0.81 -21.49 -7.31
C PHE A 377 0.34 -20.62 -6.82
N VAL A 378 0.13 -19.86 -5.74
CA VAL A 378 1.18 -19.03 -5.15
C VAL A 378 2.33 -19.91 -4.67
N PHE A 379 2.06 -20.97 -3.87
CA PHE A 379 3.09 -21.86 -3.38
C PHE A 379 3.80 -22.59 -4.52
N LEU A 380 3.06 -23.13 -5.48
CA LEU A 380 3.63 -23.83 -6.65
C LEU A 380 4.62 -22.94 -7.41
N PHE A 381 4.22 -21.71 -7.74
CA PHE A 381 5.08 -20.82 -8.51
C PHE A 381 6.23 -20.25 -7.66
N MET A 382 6.03 -20.02 -6.35
CA MET A 382 7.11 -19.61 -5.45
C MET A 382 8.19 -20.70 -5.34
N ASP A 383 7.80 -21.95 -5.10
CA ASP A 383 8.74 -23.07 -4.98
C ASP A 383 9.50 -23.36 -6.28
N LEU A 384 8.86 -23.08 -7.43
CA LEU A 384 9.47 -23.31 -8.75
C LEU A 384 10.44 -22.20 -9.16
N LEU A 385 10.08 -20.93 -8.89
CA LEU A 385 10.76 -19.77 -9.47
C LEU A 385 11.74 -19.09 -8.52
N VAL A 386 11.43 -19.05 -7.21
CA VAL A 386 12.29 -18.36 -6.23
C VAL A 386 13.68 -19.01 -6.11
N PRO A 387 13.82 -20.35 -6.04
CA PRO A 387 15.15 -20.97 -5.97
C PRO A 387 16.04 -20.68 -7.19
N ARG A 388 15.44 -20.41 -8.34
CA ARG A 388 16.15 -20.18 -9.61
C ARG A 388 16.47 -18.72 -9.88
N TRP A 389 15.53 -17.83 -9.58
CA TRP A 389 15.58 -16.42 -9.99
C TRP A 389 15.50 -15.45 -8.81
N GLY A 390 15.55 -15.93 -7.57
CA GLY A 390 15.56 -15.09 -6.37
C GLY A 390 14.40 -14.09 -6.34
N MET A 391 14.71 -12.81 -6.09
CA MET A 391 13.73 -11.73 -6.01
C MET A 391 12.87 -11.58 -7.27
N MET A 392 13.48 -11.71 -8.46
CA MET A 392 12.75 -11.70 -9.73
C MET A 392 11.74 -12.84 -9.80
N GLY A 393 12.16 -14.05 -9.37
CA GLY A 393 11.31 -15.24 -9.29
C GLY A 393 10.10 -15.02 -8.41
N ALA A 394 10.26 -14.36 -7.26
CA ALA A 394 9.16 -14.07 -6.35
C ALA A 394 8.09 -13.15 -6.98
N VAL A 395 8.51 -12.08 -7.67
CA VAL A 395 7.55 -11.16 -8.31
C VAL A 395 6.86 -11.82 -9.51
N ILE A 396 7.62 -12.60 -10.31
CA ILE A 396 7.04 -13.36 -11.44
C ILE A 396 6.05 -14.41 -10.94
N ALA A 397 6.38 -15.12 -9.85
CA ALA A 397 5.48 -16.10 -9.23
C ALA A 397 4.14 -15.49 -8.83
N TYR A 398 4.14 -14.29 -8.24
CA TYR A 398 2.90 -13.57 -7.97
C TYR A 398 2.12 -13.26 -9.23
N ASN A 399 2.78 -12.71 -10.24
CA ASN A 399 2.11 -12.36 -11.50
C ASN A 399 1.45 -13.59 -12.12
N LEU A 400 2.15 -14.73 -12.13
CA LEU A 400 1.61 -16.00 -12.68
C LEU A 400 0.46 -16.55 -11.82
N ALA A 401 0.55 -16.47 -10.49
CA ALA A 401 -0.52 -16.93 -9.61
C ALA A 401 -1.80 -16.08 -9.73
N TYR A 402 -1.67 -14.79 -10.06
CA TYR A 402 -2.83 -13.93 -10.30
C TYR A 402 -3.60 -14.28 -11.58
N LEU A 403 -2.99 -14.92 -12.58
CA LEU A 403 -3.68 -15.26 -13.83
C LEU A 403 -4.84 -16.27 -13.63
N PRO A 404 -4.61 -17.46 -13.03
CA PRO A 404 -5.71 -18.37 -12.73
C PRO A 404 -6.69 -17.79 -11.71
N TYR A 405 -6.21 -17.01 -10.73
CA TYR A 405 -7.05 -16.34 -9.76
C TYR A 405 -8.05 -15.38 -10.42
N ILE A 406 -7.59 -14.51 -11.32
CA ILE A 406 -8.45 -13.60 -12.10
C ILE A 406 -9.41 -14.39 -12.98
N GLY A 407 -8.94 -15.48 -13.60
CA GLY A 407 -9.79 -16.35 -14.42
C GLY A 407 -10.97 -16.94 -13.62
N ILE A 408 -10.70 -17.44 -12.41
CA ILE A 408 -11.72 -17.96 -11.50
C ILE A 408 -12.68 -16.84 -11.07
N MET A 409 -12.13 -15.68 -10.65
CA MET A 409 -12.95 -14.53 -10.27
C MET A 409 -13.83 -14.05 -11.41
N TYR A 410 -13.28 -13.94 -12.61
CA TYR A 410 -14.03 -13.57 -13.81
C TYR A 410 -15.21 -14.53 -14.07
N TYR A 411 -14.95 -15.84 -14.04
CA TYR A 411 -15.98 -16.84 -14.24
C TYR A 411 -17.11 -16.72 -13.20
N LEU A 412 -16.77 -16.58 -11.92
CA LEU A 412 -17.75 -16.48 -10.85
C LEU A 412 -18.52 -15.15 -10.88
N THR A 413 -17.85 -14.03 -11.17
CA THR A 413 -18.51 -12.73 -11.28
C THR A 413 -19.48 -12.69 -12.45
N GLN A 414 -19.12 -13.27 -13.61
CA GLN A 414 -20.00 -13.35 -14.77
C GLN A 414 -21.25 -14.22 -14.53
N ARG A 415 -21.16 -15.20 -13.62
CA ARG A 415 -22.35 -15.99 -13.19
C ARG A 415 -23.27 -15.22 -12.26
N LEU A 416 -22.73 -14.32 -11.44
CA LEU A 416 -23.51 -13.55 -10.47
C LEU A 416 -24.08 -12.26 -11.04
N PHE A 417 -23.27 -11.57 -11.81
CA PHE A 417 -23.61 -10.30 -12.45
C PHE A 417 -22.78 -10.15 -13.73
N ARG A 418 -23.44 -10.19 -14.87
CA ARG A 418 -22.79 -10.11 -16.19
C ARG A 418 -22.28 -8.69 -16.45
N VAL A 419 -21.01 -8.43 -16.14
CA VAL A 419 -20.36 -7.17 -16.45
C VAL A 419 -19.85 -7.17 -17.88
N CYS A 420 -20.17 -6.14 -18.65
CA CYS A 420 -19.70 -5.95 -20.03
C CYS A 420 -18.29 -5.31 -20.01
N TYR A 421 -17.25 -6.13 -19.82
CA TYR A 421 -15.88 -5.65 -19.88
C TYR A 421 -15.46 -5.35 -21.33
N PRO A 422 -14.95 -4.15 -21.63
CA PRO A 422 -14.45 -3.80 -22.97
C PRO A 422 -13.05 -4.41 -23.21
N LEU A 423 -12.96 -5.76 -23.25
CA LEU A 423 -11.70 -6.51 -23.31
C LEU A 423 -10.79 -6.07 -24.47
N GLY A 424 -11.36 -5.77 -25.64
CA GLY A 424 -10.58 -5.28 -26.78
C GLY A 424 -9.86 -3.96 -26.50
N LYS A 425 -10.54 -3.01 -25.83
CA LYS A 425 -9.92 -1.73 -25.44
C LYS A 425 -8.88 -1.90 -24.34
N MET A 426 -9.12 -2.82 -23.39
CA MET A 426 -8.16 -3.15 -22.33
C MET A 426 -6.91 -3.81 -22.91
N ALA A 427 -7.07 -4.78 -23.82
CA ALA A 427 -5.96 -5.42 -24.51
C ALA A 427 -5.15 -4.41 -25.34
N LEU A 428 -5.82 -3.52 -26.09
CA LEU A 428 -5.16 -2.46 -26.86
C LEU A 428 -4.35 -1.53 -25.96
N LEU A 429 -4.91 -1.11 -24.81
CA LEU A 429 -4.21 -0.28 -23.82
C LEU A 429 -2.92 -0.95 -23.32
N LEU A 430 -3.02 -2.23 -22.94
CA LEU A 430 -1.87 -3.00 -22.45
C LEU A 430 -0.82 -3.19 -23.57
N THR A 431 -1.24 -3.48 -24.80
CA THR A 431 -0.34 -3.63 -25.95
C THR A 431 0.43 -2.34 -26.22
N ILE A 432 -0.25 -1.19 -26.27
CA ILE A 432 0.38 0.12 -26.44
C ILE A 432 1.41 0.34 -25.32
N THR A 433 1.06 -0.01 -24.08
CA THR A 433 1.95 0.18 -22.93
C THR A 433 3.19 -0.68 -23.01
N VAL A 434 3.04 -1.96 -23.34
CA VAL A 434 4.16 -2.90 -23.52
C VAL A 434 5.07 -2.42 -24.66
N LEU A 435 4.52 -1.98 -25.79
CA LEU A 435 5.29 -1.46 -26.91
C LEU A 435 6.07 -0.20 -26.51
N CYS A 436 5.46 0.73 -25.78
CA CYS A 436 6.15 1.92 -25.27
C CYS A 436 7.28 1.56 -24.29
N TYR A 437 7.04 0.56 -23.42
CA TYR A 437 8.06 0.08 -22.49
C TYR A 437 9.23 -0.59 -23.22
N VAL A 438 8.96 -1.48 -24.17
CA VAL A 438 10.00 -2.13 -25.02
C VAL A 438 10.78 -1.09 -25.82
N LEU A 439 10.11 -0.10 -26.40
CA LEU A 439 10.76 1.00 -27.10
C LEU A 439 11.73 1.75 -26.18
N SER A 440 11.37 1.96 -24.93
CA SER A 440 12.26 2.62 -23.96
C SER A 440 13.49 1.79 -23.64
N LEU A 441 13.37 0.46 -23.57
CA LEU A 441 14.52 -0.43 -23.38
C LEU A 441 15.47 -0.37 -24.56
N LEU A 442 14.95 -0.34 -25.80
CA LEU A 442 15.76 -0.20 -27.02
C LEU A 442 16.48 1.16 -27.10
N CYS A 443 15.82 2.23 -26.67
CA CYS A 443 16.44 3.56 -26.61
C CYS A 443 17.47 3.70 -25.46
N GLY A 444 17.29 2.94 -24.37
CA GLY A 444 18.16 3.00 -23.18
C GLY A 444 19.40 2.11 -23.26
N SER A 445 19.38 1.05 -24.07
CA SER A 445 20.48 0.09 -24.21
C SER A 445 21.72 0.63 -24.94
N GLY A 446 21.65 1.83 -25.52
CA GLY A 446 22.76 2.49 -26.22
C GLY A 446 23.73 3.26 -25.33
N VAL A 447 23.52 3.32 -24.02
CA VAL A 447 24.37 4.08 -23.10
C VAL A 447 24.86 3.19 -21.96
N GLU A 448 25.96 2.50 -22.18
CA GLU A 448 26.75 1.93 -21.08
C GLU A 448 27.26 3.09 -20.21
N LEU A 449 26.76 3.15 -18.98
CA LEU A 449 27.36 3.98 -17.94
C LEU A 449 28.75 3.40 -17.65
N SER A 450 29.81 4.17 -17.96
CA SER A 450 31.12 3.94 -17.39
C SER A 450 30.97 3.97 -15.86
N ALA A 451 30.96 2.79 -15.25
CA ALA A 451 30.92 2.66 -13.80
C ALA A 451 32.26 3.15 -13.25
N LEU A 452 32.28 4.30 -12.60
CA LEU A 452 33.37 4.64 -11.68
C LEU A 452 33.46 3.52 -10.63
N SER A 453 34.68 3.06 -10.37
CA SER A 453 34.92 2.07 -9.33
C SER A 453 34.45 2.61 -7.95
N ILE A 454 34.07 1.71 -7.04
CA ILE A 454 33.63 2.08 -5.68
C ILE A 454 34.69 2.95 -4.99
N ASP A 455 35.96 2.71 -5.26
CA ASP A 455 37.10 3.42 -4.70
C ASP A 455 37.24 4.87 -5.24
N GLU A 456 36.97 5.10 -6.52
CA GLU A 456 36.97 6.43 -7.13
C GLU A 456 35.83 7.31 -6.58
N PHE A 457 34.65 6.75 -6.36
CA PHE A 457 33.51 7.51 -5.81
C PHE A 457 33.67 7.84 -4.32
N SER A 458 34.31 6.98 -3.54
CA SER A 458 34.56 7.25 -2.12
C SER A 458 35.53 8.41 -1.90
N ALA A 459 36.45 8.64 -2.86
CA ALA A 459 37.45 9.70 -2.83
C ALA A 459 36.91 11.10 -3.19
N LEU A 460 35.71 11.21 -3.77
CA LEU A 460 35.13 12.49 -4.19
C LEU A 460 34.61 13.31 -2.99
N SER A 461 34.82 14.63 -3.06
CA SER A 461 34.22 15.58 -2.10
C SER A 461 32.67 15.60 -2.19
N ARG A 462 32.01 16.18 -1.19
CA ARG A 462 30.54 16.28 -1.15
C ARG A 462 29.97 17.06 -2.34
N GLU A 463 30.66 18.10 -2.77
CA GLU A 463 30.26 18.91 -3.93
C GLU A 463 30.49 18.18 -5.25
N GLU A 464 31.58 17.43 -5.38
CA GLU A 464 31.84 16.58 -6.53
C GLU A 464 30.83 15.42 -6.63
N LYS A 465 30.42 14.83 -5.51
CA LYS A 465 29.34 13.82 -5.46
C LYS A 465 28.00 14.37 -5.96
N VAL A 466 27.66 15.61 -5.58
CA VAL A 466 26.43 16.28 -6.05
C VAL A 466 26.53 16.61 -7.54
N MET A 467 27.69 17.11 -7.99
CA MET A 467 27.90 17.44 -9.38
C MET A 467 27.95 16.19 -10.27
N ASP A 468 28.55 15.09 -9.78
CA ASP A 468 28.56 13.78 -10.45
C ASP A 468 27.14 13.17 -10.52
N ALA A 469 26.36 13.28 -9.45
CA ALA A 469 24.94 12.89 -9.46
C ALA A 469 24.11 13.71 -10.46
N TRP A 470 24.39 15.02 -10.55
CA TRP A 470 23.75 15.91 -11.52
C TRP A 470 24.15 15.61 -12.97
N ASN A 471 25.41 15.34 -13.23
CA ASN A 471 25.91 14.94 -14.56
C ASN A 471 25.47 13.54 -14.97
N ARG A 472 25.19 12.66 -14.02
CA ARG A 472 24.63 11.30 -14.23
C ARG A 472 23.15 11.31 -14.55
N ILE A 473 22.43 12.42 -14.32
CA ILE A 473 21.10 12.62 -14.90
C ILE A 473 21.32 12.78 -16.41
N GLN A 474 21.36 11.64 -17.08
CA GLN A 474 21.52 11.59 -18.54
C GLN A 474 20.30 12.25 -19.19
N TRP A 475 20.44 13.51 -19.57
CA TRP A 475 19.34 14.30 -20.12
C TRP A 475 18.73 13.67 -21.37
N LEU A 476 19.54 13.11 -22.24
CA LEU A 476 19.10 12.55 -23.52
C LEU A 476 18.16 11.33 -23.35
N PRO A 477 18.53 10.29 -22.57
CA PRO A 477 17.61 9.18 -22.25
C PRO A 477 16.37 9.63 -21.51
N ASN A 478 16.47 10.60 -20.61
CA ASN A 478 15.30 11.10 -19.87
C ASN A 478 14.33 11.88 -20.77
N ILE A 479 14.84 12.68 -21.71
CA ILE A 479 14.01 13.33 -22.74
C ILE A 479 13.33 12.27 -23.62
N ALA A 480 14.04 11.22 -24.02
CA ALA A 480 13.45 10.11 -24.79
C ALA A 480 12.33 9.41 -24.00
N LYS A 481 12.53 9.14 -22.71
CA LYS A 481 11.50 8.55 -21.84
C LYS A 481 10.29 9.47 -21.69
N MET A 482 10.49 10.77 -21.52
CA MET A 482 9.40 11.76 -21.52
C MET A 482 8.66 11.80 -22.86
N GLY A 483 9.39 11.72 -23.98
CA GLY A 483 8.82 11.60 -25.32
C GLY A 483 7.97 10.34 -25.49
N ILE A 484 8.43 9.22 -24.96
CA ILE A 484 7.67 7.96 -24.95
C ILE A 484 6.40 8.05 -24.09
N MET A 485 6.46 8.71 -22.94
CA MET A 485 5.27 8.99 -22.14
C MET A 485 4.26 9.88 -22.87
N PHE A 486 4.74 10.90 -23.56
CA PHE A 486 3.90 11.74 -24.40
C PHE A 486 3.29 10.94 -25.56
N LEU A 487 4.09 10.12 -26.25
CA LEU A 487 3.63 9.23 -27.32
C LEU A 487 2.54 8.27 -26.81
N TRP A 488 2.75 7.66 -25.64
CA TRP A 488 1.73 6.81 -25.02
C TRP A 488 0.41 7.58 -24.80
N GLY A 489 0.47 8.78 -24.25
CA GLY A 489 -0.69 9.64 -24.04
C GLY A 489 -1.42 9.95 -25.35
N VAL A 490 -0.69 10.28 -26.42
CA VAL A 490 -1.23 10.54 -27.76
C VAL A 490 -1.89 9.28 -28.34
N LEU A 491 -1.21 8.14 -28.25
CA LEU A 491 -1.76 6.86 -28.74
C LEU A 491 -3.04 6.47 -27.99
N VAL A 492 -3.08 6.59 -26.67
CA VAL A 492 -4.29 6.32 -25.87
C VAL A 492 -5.41 7.31 -26.23
N TRP A 493 -5.09 8.57 -26.48
CA TRP A 493 -6.08 9.59 -26.87
C TRP A 493 -6.74 9.30 -28.22
N PHE A 494 -5.95 8.88 -29.21
CA PHE A 494 -6.44 8.65 -30.58
C PHE A 494 -6.96 7.23 -30.82
N SER A 495 -6.60 6.25 -29.99
CA SER A 495 -6.98 4.84 -30.15
C SER A 495 -8.47 4.52 -29.93
N GLY A 496 -9.28 5.50 -29.48
CA GLY A 496 -10.68 5.28 -29.13
C GLY A 496 -10.91 4.52 -27.81
N ILE A 497 -9.86 4.33 -27.02
CA ILE A 497 -9.95 3.73 -25.66
C ILE A 497 -10.79 4.63 -24.78
N LEU A 498 -10.51 5.94 -24.75
CA LEU A 498 -11.26 6.94 -24.00
C LEU A 498 -12.55 7.32 -24.72
N SER A 499 -13.65 7.37 -23.98
CA SER A 499 -14.93 7.86 -24.51
C SER A 499 -14.86 9.37 -24.79
N GLN A 500 -15.79 9.89 -25.60
CA GLN A 500 -15.88 11.34 -25.86
C GLN A 500 -16.13 12.14 -24.58
N GLU A 501 -16.87 11.59 -23.64
CA GLU A 501 -17.12 12.19 -22.33
C GLU A 501 -15.83 12.27 -21.49
N ASP A 502 -15.01 11.21 -21.49
CA ASP A 502 -13.73 11.17 -20.79
C ASP A 502 -12.76 12.20 -21.36
N LYS A 503 -12.69 12.32 -22.70
CA LYS A 503 -11.89 13.34 -23.38
C LYS A 503 -12.34 14.76 -23.04
N ALA A 504 -13.66 15.01 -23.02
CA ALA A 504 -14.23 16.30 -22.65
C ALA A 504 -13.95 16.63 -21.17
N LEU A 505 -13.97 15.64 -20.28
CA LEU A 505 -13.62 15.81 -18.88
C LEU A 505 -12.14 16.19 -18.71
N ALA A 506 -11.24 15.46 -19.37
CA ALA A 506 -9.80 15.73 -19.34
C ALA A 506 -9.49 17.15 -19.83
N ILE A 507 -10.10 17.59 -20.95
CA ILE A 507 -9.94 18.96 -21.47
C ILE A 507 -10.43 20.00 -20.46
N ARG A 508 -11.58 19.77 -19.79
CA ARG A 508 -12.10 20.68 -18.77
C ARG A 508 -11.16 20.80 -17.56
N VAL A 509 -10.60 19.68 -17.10
CA VAL A 509 -9.65 19.66 -15.99
C VAL A 509 -8.37 20.41 -16.36
N CYS A 510 -7.79 20.15 -17.53
CA CYS A 510 -6.63 20.88 -18.05
C CYS A 510 -6.88 22.40 -18.17
N LYS A 511 -8.03 22.81 -18.74
CA LYS A 511 -8.40 24.24 -18.85
C LYS A 511 -8.51 24.91 -17.48
N ARG A 512 -9.13 24.25 -16.49
CA ARG A 512 -9.23 24.77 -15.12
C ARG A 512 -7.86 24.86 -14.43
N GLY A 513 -6.98 23.88 -14.64
CA GLY A 513 -5.61 23.91 -14.15
C GLY A 513 -4.81 25.08 -14.73
N LEU A 514 -4.88 25.28 -16.05
CA LEU A 514 -4.22 26.38 -16.74
C LEU A 514 -4.77 27.76 -16.34
N GLN A 515 -6.09 27.87 -16.11
CA GLN A 515 -6.70 29.10 -15.60
C GLN A 515 -6.23 29.45 -14.18
N LYS A 516 -6.04 28.45 -13.30
CA LYS A 516 -5.47 28.67 -11.96
C LYS A 516 -4.00 29.09 -12.00
N LEU A 517 -3.22 28.54 -12.93
CA LEU A 517 -1.81 28.91 -13.13
C LEU A 517 -1.63 30.31 -13.72
N ARG A 518 -2.61 30.84 -14.48
CA ARG A 518 -2.61 32.23 -14.99
C ARG A 518 -3.01 33.26 -13.94
N LEU A 519 -3.55 32.84 -12.80
CA LEU A 519 -3.93 33.71 -11.67
C LEU A 519 -2.83 33.83 -10.61
N LEU A 520 -1.68 33.21 -10.82
CA LEU A 520 -0.47 33.46 -10.05
C LEU A 520 0.37 34.49 -10.83
N PRO A 521 0.66 35.66 -10.24
CA PRO A 521 1.46 36.72 -10.88
C PRO A 521 2.89 36.29 -11.17
#